data_795568fd522e32804650556c9fd7b9ac
#
_entry.id   795568fd522e32804650556c9fd7b9ac
#
_cell.length_a   1.000
_cell.length_b   1.000
_cell.length_c   1.000
_cell.angle_alpha   90.00
_cell.angle_beta   90.00
_cell.angle_gamma   90.00
#
_symmetry.space_group_name_H-M   'P 1'
#
loop_
_entity.id
_entity.type
_entity.pdbx_description
1 polymer ?
#
loop_
_entity_poly.entity_id
_entity_poly.type
_entity_poly.pdbx_seq_one_letter_code
_entity_poly.pdbx_strand_id
1 'polypeptide(L)'
;MKHFFAFWCCLLPLGLWAQRTPPPPPADAPVQAARTELLLDPGTDEVQVQTLPADTAVVLLIRREGPGLRKAARYVLQHYGANLHLRREVALEIPAEFEVQRLCAEPGIVYALFRAPETTGKLVAVAYDARGGQVRVQPFDTKLCRQVVGLKAMAGRLLVNVTLADQLHQTVLLLDVASGQFQFLPALYEPLDTELTSVADRPAGHAEFVLSQSNGRKQRLQLKRLSAVHGQLLSSEFVQAESERSLLTAQLSPPEDTTTRLLAGTYGLRDVRYAQGLFATDLTPRAATATGRPALRFYDFKRLRHFFDYLNPTHEARLRERAARRETREASPLHWHFRLLLHELLPQPDGGYTLVAEVYTQQYDYARSSSWRGGSANVYTAPIKPYQLYNSYSANQSSSFRTSHVLVCGFDRGGNLLWDNTFVVGPGLVRSDLEEAVQPLVLADGHVVLAYLLDNEVHYKRIREGEASPNDTKVELLTNSTSQAEKVLEVQQPELLPWGDNKFIASGFQRIKANRGSERQVFFLQALQF
;
A
#
# COMPACT_ATOMS: atom_id res chain seq x y z
N MET A 1 -56.07 -13.18 71.18
CA MET A 1 -55.62 -13.74 69.87
C MET A 1 -55.52 -12.59 68.89
N LYS A 2 -54.35 -12.10 68.63
CA LYS A 2 -54.04 -10.97 67.75
C LYS A 2 -53.19 -11.40 66.58
N HIS A 3 -53.73 -11.35 65.38
CA HIS A 3 -53.02 -11.63 64.18
C HIS A 3 -52.23 -10.41 63.71
N PHE A 4 -50.89 -10.52 63.60
CA PHE A 4 -50.02 -9.53 63.01
C PHE A 4 -49.79 -9.90 61.53
N PHE A 5 -50.25 -9.07 60.61
CA PHE A 5 -49.95 -9.13 59.20
C PHE A 5 -48.71 -8.27 58.93
N ALA A 6 -47.60 -8.92 58.56
CA ALA A 6 -46.40 -8.25 58.13
C ALA A 6 -46.46 -8.00 56.61
N PHE A 7 -46.52 -6.71 56.25
CA PHE A 7 -46.48 -6.23 54.87
C PHE A 7 -45.03 -6.17 54.42
N TRP A 8 -44.60 -7.07 53.50
CA TRP A 8 -43.26 -7.10 52.93
C TRP A 8 -43.24 -6.27 51.63
N CYS A 9 -42.72 -5.02 51.71
CA CYS A 9 -42.47 -4.18 50.55
C CYS A 9 -41.26 -4.71 49.76
N CYS A 10 -41.51 -5.34 48.61
CA CYS A 10 -40.48 -5.61 47.62
C CYS A 10 -40.00 -4.31 46.95
N LEU A 11 -38.88 -3.77 47.40
CA LEU A 11 -38.12 -2.74 46.68
C LEU A 11 -37.40 -3.41 45.53
N LEU A 12 -37.94 -3.33 44.31
CA LEU A 12 -37.22 -3.64 43.08
C LEU A 12 -36.22 -2.51 42.81
N PRO A 13 -34.93 -2.80 42.68
CA PRO A 13 -33.97 -1.80 42.20
C PRO A 13 -34.27 -1.52 40.73
N LEU A 14 -34.78 -0.35 40.41
CA LEU A 14 -34.79 0.24 39.09
C LEU A 14 -33.31 0.40 38.66
N GLY A 15 -32.79 -0.60 37.97
CA GLY A 15 -31.52 -0.51 37.32
C GLY A 15 -31.55 0.59 36.26
N LEU A 16 -31.08 1.77 36.61
CA LEU A 16 -30.73 2.81 35.67
C LEU A 16 -29.66 2.24 34.71
N TRP A 17 -30.10 1.78 33.56
CA TRP A 17 -29.23 1.56 32.44
C TRP A 17 -28.70 2.93 32.02
N ALA A 18 -27.62 3.37 32.63
CA ALA A 18 -26.83 4.49 32.14
C ALA A 18 -26.38 4.11 30.73
N GLN A 19 -27.04 4.69 29.72
CA GLN A 19 -26.51 4.68 28.36
C GLN A 19 -25.13 5.32 28.47
N ARG A 20 -24.06 4.49 28.35
CA ARG A 20 -22.72 5.01 28.24
C ARG A 20 -22.68 5.83 26.97
N THR A 21 -22.72 7.14 27.10
CA THR A 21 -22.38 8.05 26.01
C THR A 21 -20.97 7.64 25.53
N PRO A 22 -20.79 7.39 24.25
CA PRO A 22 -19.45 7.10 23.72
C PRO A 22 -18.50 8.23 24.15
N PRO A 23 -17.25 7.90 24.49
CA PRO A 23 -16.27 8.92 24.85
C PRO A 23 -16.17 9.94 23.70
N PRO A 24 -15.96 11.23 23.99
CA PRO A 24 -15.76 12.22 22.94
C PRO A 24 -14.59 11.80 22.04
N PRO A 25 -14.68 12.07 20.73
CA PRO A 25 -13.58 11.77 19.82
C PRO A 25 -12.30 12.48 20.30
N PRO A 26 -11.11 11.89 20.03
CA PRO A 26 -9.84 12.56 20.32
C PRO A 26 -9.79 13.96 19.73
N ALA A 27 -9.09 14.89 20.37
CA ALA A 27 -8.99 16.28 19.92
C ALA A 27 -8.35 16.43 18.53
N ASP A 28 -7.58 15.42 18.11
CA ASP A 28 -6.90 15.32 16.81
C ASP A 28 -7.64 14.41 15.82
N ALA A 29 -8.90 14.05 16.12
CA ALA A 29 -9.70 13.18 15.24
C ALA A 29 -9.96 13.87 13.89
N PRO A 30 -9.92 13.12 12.77
CA PRO A 30 -10.24 13.68 11.47
C PRO A 30 -11.70 14.15 11.39
N VAL A 31 -11.90 15.28 10.73
CA VAL A 31 -13.23 15.79 10.42
C VAL A 31 -13.82 14.98 9.26
N GLN A 32 -15.00 14.42 9.46
CA GLN A 32 -15.74 13.71 8.42
C GLN A 32 -16.53 14.73 7.58
N ALA A 33 -15.92 15.17 6.46
CA ALA A 33 -16.35 16.38 5.74
C ALA A 33 -17.49 16.12 4.75
N ALA A 34 -17.48 15.01 4.04
CA ALA A 34 -18.47 14.66 3.01
C ALA A 34 -18.61 13.15 2.90
N ARG A 35 -19.83 12.71 2.56
CA ARG A 35 -20.13 11.29 2.30
C ARG A 35 -21.11 11.15 1.15
N THR A 36 -20.90 10.13 0.32
CA THR A 36 -21.82 9.71 -0.74
C THR A 36 -22.04 8.21 -0.64
N GLU A 37 -23.27 7.76 -0.86
CA GLU A 37 -23.66 6.35 -0.88
C GLU A 37 -24.25 5.98 -2.25
N LEU A 38 -23.75 4.89 -2.82
CA LEU A 38 -24.22 4.32 -4.07
C LEU A 38 -24.89 2.98 -3.80
N LEU A 39 -26.02 2.74 -4.42
CA LEU A 39 -26.71 1.46 -4.36
C LEU A 39 -26.01 0.45 -5.28
N LEU A 40 -25.05 -0.25 -4.75
CA LEU A 40 -24.26 -1.28 -5.43
C LEU A 40 -24.26 -2.56 -4.58
N ASP A 41 -24.17 -3.71 -5.25
CA ASP A 41 -24.17 -5.03 -4.60
C ASP A 41 -22.78 -5.67 -4.73
N PRO A 42 -22.06 -5.93 -3.65
CA PRO A 42 -20.75 -6.57 -3.67
C PRO A 42 -20.74 -7.99 -4.26
N GLY A 43 -21.93 -8.62 -4.41
CA GLY A 43 -22.06 -9.92 -5.07
C GLY A 43 -22.03 -9.85 -6.60
N THR A 44 -22.29 -8.68 -7.18
CA THR A 44 -22.40 -8.47 -8.63
C THR A 44 -21.59 -7.29 -9.16
N ASP A 45 -21.28 -6.33 -8.30
CA ASP A 45 -20.57 -5.12 -8.66
C ASP A 45 -19.16 -5.11 -8.04
N GLU A 46 -18.16 -4.80 -8.86
CA GLU A 46 -16.80 -4.55 -8.41
C GLU A 46 -16.47 -3.06 -8.59
N VAL A 47 -15.85 -2.46 -7.60
CA VAL A 47 -15.50 -1.03 -7.62
C VAL A 47 -14.01 -0.88 -7.37
N GLN A 48 -13.35 -0.11 -8.22
CA GLN A 48 -11.99 0.38 -7.97
C GLN A 48 -12.03 1.89 -7.84
N VAL A 49 -11.31 2.41 -6.87
CA VAL A 49 -11.27 3.83 -6.51
C VAL A 49 -9.91 4.40 -6.88
N GLN A 50 -9.90 5.56 -7.52
CA GLN A 50 -8.67 6.27 -7.82
C GLN A 50 -8.83 7.75 -7.46
N THR A 51 -7.93 8.27 -6.64
CA THR A 51 -7.83 9.70 -6.39
C THR A 51 -7.03 10.37 -7.50
N LEU A 52 -7.37 11.61 -7.82
CA LEU A 52 -6.62 12.43 -8.78
C LEU A 52 -5.60 13.29 -8.04
N PRO A 53 -4.30 13.15 -8.32
CA PRO A 53 -3.28 14.05 -7.78
C PRO A 53 -3.58 15.49 -8.16
N ALA A 54 -3.38 16.43 -7.25
CA ALA A 54 -3.56 17.87 -7.40
C ALA A 54 -5.00 18.36 -7.73
N ASP A 55 -5.93 17.44 -8.00
CA ASP A 55 -7.34 17.78 -8.24
C ASP A 55 -8.17 17.19 -7.11
N THR A 56 -8.73 17.80 -6.19
CA THR A 56 -9.58 17.20 -5.16
C THR A 56 -10.79 16.47 -5.76
N ALA A 57 -10.52 15.42 -6.53
CA ALA A 57 -11.47 14.61 -7.27
C ALA A 57 -11.21 13.12 -7.07
N VAL A 58 -12.27 12.32 -7.21
CA VAL A 58 -12.23 10.86 -7.11
C VAL A 58 -12.90 10.25 -8.33
N VAL A 59 -12.31 9.22 -8.88
CA VAL A 59 -12.88 8.46 -10.00
C VAL A 59 -13.12 7.04 -9.53
N LEU A 60 -14.34 6.55 -9.76
CA LEU A 60 -14.72 5.15 -9.59
C LEU A 60 -14.76 4.47 -10.95
N LEU A 61 -14.15 3.30 -11.02
CA LEU A 61 -14.38 2.35 -12.09
C LEU A 61 -15.28 1.23 -11.56
N ILE A 62 -16.51 1.16 -12.05
CA ILE A 62 -17.51 0.19 -11.61
C ILE A 62 -17.68 -0.86 -12.69
N ARG A 63 -17.43 -2.11 -12.35
CA ARG A 63 -17.80 -3.27 -13.18
C ARG A 63 -19.15 -3.78 -12.71
N ARG A 64 -20.11 -3.87 -13.61
CA ARG A 64 -21.43 -4.44 -13.36
C ARG A 64 -21.64 -5.70 -14.19
N GLU A 65 -22.14 -6.76 -13.58
CA GLU A 65 -22.56 -7.93 -14.33
C GLU A 65 -23.84 -7.60 -15.13
N GLY A 66 -23.83 -7.92 -16.43
CA GLY A 66 -25.02 -7.75 -17.30
C GLY A 66 -26.13 -8.76 -16.96
N PRO A 67 -27.40 -8.44 -17.23
CA PRO A 67 -28.49 -9.37 -17.03
C PRO A 67 -28.43 -10.52 -18.08
N GLY A 68 -28.67 -11.77 -17.62
CA GLY A 68 -28.82 -12.95 -18.48
C GLY A 68 -27.73 -14.02 -18.36
N LEU A 69 -27.90 -15.11 -19.12
CA LEU A 69 -27.02 -16.29 -19.09
C LEU A 69 -25.61 -16.04 -19.67
N ARG A 70 -25.45 -15.03 -20.52
CA ARG A 70 -24.13 -14.53 -20.97
C ARG A 70 -23.91 -13.17 -20.32
N LYS A 71 -23.40 -13.17 -19.11
CA LYS A 71 -23.12 -11.99 -18.29
C LYS A 71 -21.93 -11.20 -18.85
N ALA A 72 -22.12 -10.46 -19.93
CA ALA A 72 -21.11 -9.53 -20.39
C ALA A 72 -20.95 -8.42 -19.34
N ALA A 73 -19.77 -8.31 -18.76
CA ALA A 73 -19.46 -7.24 -17.81
C ALA A 73 -19.52 -5.87 -18.53
N ARG A 74 -20.10 -4.88 -17.85
CA ARG A 74 -20.12 -3.48 -18.31
C ARG A 74 -19.30 -2.65 -17.35
N TYR A 75 -18.45 -1.81 -17.90
CA TYR A 75 -17.64 -0.88 -17.13
C TYR A 75 -18.22 0.53 -17.21
N VAL A 76 -18.35 1.17 -16.06
CA VAL A 76 -18.82 2.55 -15.94
C VAL A 76 -17.81 3.34 -15.13
N LEU A 77 -17.41 4.49 -15.65
CA LEU A 77 -16.54 5.42 -14.97
C LEU A 77 -17.38 6.55 -14.39
N GLN A 78 -17.27 6.79 -13.10
CA GLN A 78 -17.93 7.90 -12.40
C GLN A 78 -16.90 8.84 -11.81
N HIS A 79 -17.05 10.13 -12.09
CA HIS A 79 -16.15 11.18 -11.61
C HIS A 79 -16.87 12.03 -10.56
N TYR A 80 -16.28 12.11 -9.37
CA TYR A 80 -16.76 12.87 -8.22
C TYR A 80 -15.86 14.07 -7.93
N GLY A 81 -16.47 15.22 -7.60
CA GLY A 81 -15.74 16.42 -7.21
C GLY A 81 -15.39 16.44 -5.72
N ALA A 82 -14.82 17.56 -5.26
CA ALA A 82 -14.37 17.78 -3.87
C ALA A 82 -15.44 17.53 -2.79
N ASN A 83 -16.71 17.71 -3.13
CA ASN A 83 -17.84 17.49 -2.20
C ASN A 83 -18.46 16.09 -2.38
N LEU A 84 -17.79 15.18 -3.08
CA LEU A 84 -18.27 13.85 -3.42
C LEU A 84 -19.62 13.86 -4.17
N HIS A 85 -19.92 14.94 -4.91
CA HIS A 85 -21.02 14.97 -5.86
C HIS A 85 -20.60 14.44 -7.22
N LEU A 86 -21.42 13.59 -7.79
CA LEU A 86 -21.22 13.04 -9.14
C LEU A 86 -21.20 14.20 -10.15
N ARG A 87 -20.09 14.37 -10.86
CA ARG A 87 -19.91 15.37 -11.93
C ARG A 87 -20.21 14.76 -13.29
N ARG A 88 -19.78 13.52 -13.50
CA ARG A 88 -19.89 12.86 -14.79
C ARG A 88 -19.93 11.35 -14.64
N GLU A 89 -20.68 10.70 -15.53
CA GLU A 89 -20.71 9.26 -15.68
C GLU A 89 -20.47 8.93 -17.16
N VAL A 90 -19.61 7.94 -17.44
CA VAL A 90 -19.26 7.50 -18.79
C VAL A 90 -19.25 5.98 -18.84
N ALA A 91 -20.02 5.40 -19.76
CA ALA A 91 -19.93 3.97 -20.05
C ALA A 91 -18.69 3.69 -20.90
N LEU A 92 -17.93 2.66 -20.54
CA LEU A 92 -16.75 2.23 -21.27
C LEU A 92 -17.09 1.03 -22.17
N GLU A 93 -16.71 1.12 -23.42
CA GLU A 93 -16.85 0.02 -24.39
C GLU A 93 -15.61 -0.88 -24.33
N ILE A 94 -15.58 -1.78 -23.35
CA ILE A 94 -14.51 -2.76 -23.17
C ILE A 94 -15.04 -4.14 -23.59
N PRO A 95 -14.32 -4.88 -24.45
CA PRO A 95 -14.72 -6.24 -24.82
C PRO A 95 -14.82 -7.15 -23.59
N ALA A 96 -15.79 -8.08 -23.61
CA ALA A 96 -16.16 -8.87 -22.44
C ALA A 96 -15.06 -9.80 -21.91
N GLU A 97 -14.08 -10.13 -22.75
CA GLU A 97 -12.92 -10.95 -22.39
C GLU A 97 -11.84 -10.20 -21.59
N PHE A 98 -11.96 -8.86 -21.44
CA PHE A 98 -10.99 -8.06 -20.73
C PHE A 98 -11.44 -7.80 -19.28
N GLU A 99 -10.51 -7.96 -18.37
CA GLU A 99 -10.68 -7.67 -16.94
C GLU A 99 -9.74 -6.55 -16.52
N VAL A 100 -10.25 -5.65 -15.67
CA VAL A 100 -9.44 -4.58 -15.10
C VAL A 100 -8.30 -5.17 -14.27
N GLN A 101 -7.11 -4.66 -14.45
CA GLN A 101 -5.94 -5.08 -13.69
C GLN A 101 -5.58 -4.04 -12.63
N ARG A 102 -5.41 -2.78 -13.05
CA ARG A 102 -4.99 -1.69 -12.17
C ARG A 102 -5.46 -0.34 -12.70
N LEU A 103 -5.60 0.60 -11.77
CA LEU A 103 -5.75 2.01 -12.05
C LEU A 103 -4.49 2.77 -11.63
N CYS A 104 -4.23 3.87 -12.29
CA CYS A 104 -3.27 4.89 -11.85
C CYS A 104 -3.71 6.27 -12.35
N ALA A 105 -3.09 7.33 -11.84
CA ALA A 105 -3.41 8.67 -12.27
C ALA A 105 -2.16 9.55 -12.41
N GLU A 106 -2.27 10.56 -13.23
CA GLU A 106 -1.40 11.74 -13.27
C GLU A 106 -2.28 13.00 -13.21
N PRO A 107 -1.73 14.20 -13.02
CA PRO A 107 -2.53 15.41 -12.87
C PRO A 107 -3.57 15.57 -13.99
N GLY A 108 -4.85 15.45 -13.64
CA GLY A 108 -5.99 15.60 -14.54
C GLY A 108 -6.36 14.36 -15.37
N ILE A 109 -5.61 13.27 -15.33
CA ILE A 109 -5.90 12.07 -16.15
C ILE A 109 -5.89 10.82 -15.26
N VAL A 110 -6.93 9.98 -15.41
CA VAL A 110 -6.97 8.65 -14.82
C VAL A 110 -6.81 7.61 -15.91
N TYR A 111 -6.00 6.61 -15.64
CA TYR A 111 -5.79 5.47 -16.52
C TYR A 111 -6.30 4.21 -15.86
N ALA A 112 -6.92 3.35 -16.68
CA ALA A 112 -7.28 1.99 -16.32
C ALA A 112 -6.67 1.02 -17.33
N LEU A 113 -6.00 0.00 -16.83
CA LEU A 113 -5.39 -1.05 -17.65
C LEU A 113 -6.20 -2.33 -17.52
N PHE A 114 -6.60 -2.88 -18.65
CA PHE A 114 -7.34 -4.12 -18.78
C PHE A 114 -6.49 -5.17 -19.49
N ARG A 115 -6.67 -6.43 -19.13
CA ARG A 115 -6.01 -7.58 -19.76
C ARG A 115 -7.01 -8.68 -20.07
N ALA A 116 -6.82 -9.37 -21.18
CA ALA A 116 -7.54 -10.60 -21.48
C ALA A 116 -6.80 -11.79 -20.81
N PRO A 117 -7.36 -12.41 -19.75
CA PRO A 117 -6.67 -13.46 -19.00
C PRO A 117 -6.36 -14.71 -19.84
N GLU A 118 -7.25 -15.07 -20.75
CA GLU A 118 -7.13 -16.25 -21.62
C GLU A 118 -6.15 -16.05 -22.79
N THR A 119 -5.74 -14.80 -23.07
CA THR A 119 -4.89 -14.49 -24.23
C THR A 119 -3.66 -13.72 -23.81
N THR A 120 -2.49 -14.35 -23.97
CA THR A 120 -1.22 -13.71 -23.66
C THR A 120 -0.99 -12.46 -24.50
N GLY A 121 -0.62 -11.37 -23.85
CA GLY A 121 -0.18 -10.13 -24.49
C GLY A 121 -1.26 -9.15 -24.90
N LYS A 122 -2.54 -9.48 -24.82
CA LYS A 122 -3.61 -8.52 -25.14
C LYS A 122 -3.94 -7.63 -23.96
N LEU A 123 -3.79 -6.32 -24.16
CA LEU A 123 -4.08 -5.26 -23.19
C LEU A 123 -5.00 -4.22 -23.82
N VAL A 124 -5.81 -3.58 -23.00
CA VAL A 124 -6.54 -2.36 -23.34
C VAL A 124 -6.26 -1.32 -22.29
N ALA A 125 -5.79 -0.15 -22.70
CA ALA A 125 -5.63 0.99 -21.83
C ALA A 125 -6.74 2.02 -22.09
N VAL A 126 -7.32 2.52 -21.00
CA VAL A 126 -8.30 3.60 -21.03
C VAL A 126 -7.65 4.81 -20.38
N ALA A 127 -7.70 5.97 -21.05
CA ALA A 127 -7.34 7.25 -20.48
C ALA A 127 -8.60 8.13 -20.39
N TYR A 128 -8.89 8.61 -19.19
CA TYR A 128 -9.97 9.54 -18.89
C TYR A 128 -9.43 10.90 -18.51
N ASP A 129 -9.69 11.90 -19.33
CA ASP A 129 -9.40 13.32 -19.01
C ASP A 129 -10.50 13.85 -18.09
N ALA A 130 -10.15 14.09 -16.84
CA ALA A 130 -11.09 14.59 -15.83
C ALA A 130 -11.59 16.00 -16.10
N ARG A 131 -10.81 16.83 -16.81
CA ARG A 131 -11.18 18.21 -17.14
C ARG A 131 -12.12 18.26 -18.33
N GLY A 132 -11.71 17.67 -19.45
CA GLY A 132 -12.50 17.61 -20.69
C GLY A 132 -13.60 16.57 -20.66
N GLY A 133 -13.45 15.52 -19.83
CA GLY A 133 -14.35 14.40 -19.74
C GLY A 133 -14.30 13.46 -20.95
N GLN A 134 -13.23 13.56 -21.70
CA GLN A 134 -12.99 12.68 -22.84
C GLN A 134 -12.43 11.35 -22.38
N VAL A 135 -12.88 10.29 -23.04
CA VAL A 135 -12.35 8.94 -22.84
C VAL A 135 -11.67 8.49 -24.12
N ARG A 136 -10.49 7.94 -23.97
CA ARG A 136 -9.75 7.27 -25.04
C ARG A 136 -9.55 5.82 -24.66
N VAL A 137 -9.91 4.91 -25.54
CA VAL A 137 -9.71 3.46 -25.38
C VAL A 137 -8.70 3.02 -26.43
N GLN A 138 -7.61 2.40 -25.99
CA GLN A 138 -6.53 2.00 -26.88
C GLN A 138 -6.14 0.53 -26.65
N PRO A 139 -6.33 -0.35 -27.66
CA PRO A 139 -5.87 -1.73 -27.58
C PRO A 139 -4.38 -1.86 -27.91
N PHE A 140 -3.71 -2.85 -27.27
CA PHE A 140 -2.33 -3.22 -27.51
C PHE A 140 -2.19 -4.74 -27.62
N ASP A 141 -1.39 -5.21 -28.56
CA ASP A 141 -1.02 -6.62 -28.71
C ASP A 141 0.48 -6.79 -28.48
N THR A 142 0.86 -7.04 -27.23
CA THR A 142 2.27 -7.10 -26.79
C THR A 142 2.88 -8.47 -26.99
N LYS A 143 2.08 -9.52 -27.23
CA LYS A 143 2.45 -10.94 -27.42
C LYS A 143 3.19 -11.60 -26.24
N LEU A 144 3.90 -10.85 -25.41
CA LEU A 144 4.78 -11.37 -24.37
C LEU A 144 4.29 -11.13 -22.94
N CYS A 145 3.39 -10.18 -22.72
CA CYS A 145 2.86 -9.86 -21.40
C CYS A 145 1.94 -10.97 -20.88
N ARG A 146 2.35 -11.66 -19.80
CA ARG A 146 1.52 -12.66 -19.12
C ARG A 146 0.73 -12.07 -17.96
N GLN A 147 1.38 -11.27 -17.11
CA GLN A 147 0.79 -10.69 -15.93
C GLN A 147 1.24 -9.24 -15.75
N VAL A 148 0.33 -8.40 -15.32
CA VAL A 148 0.61 -7.02 -14.92
C VAL A 148 0.92 -7.02 -13.43
N VAL A 149 2.12 -6.57 -13.06
CA VAL A 149 2.59 -6.50 -11.67
C VAL A 149 2.42 -5.09 -11.11
N GLY A 150 2.69 -4.08 -11.93
CA GLY A 150 2.59 -2.68 -11.53
C GLY A 150 2.17 -1.78 -12.69
N LEU A 151 1.60 -0.64 -12.35
CA LEU A 151 1.18 0.39 -13.29
C LEU A 151 1.51 1.77 -12.74
N LYS A 152 2.15 2.61 -13.54
CA LYS A 152 2.41 4.02 -13.21
C LYS A 152 2.21 4.88 -14.46
N ALA A 153 1.55 6.02 -14.29
CA ALA A 153 1.42 7.00 -15.35
C ALA A 153 2.60 7.98 -15.31
N MET A 154 3.09 8.40 -16.46
CA MET A 154 4.18 9.35 -16.58
C MET A 154 4.11 10.10 -17.92
N ALA A 155 3.92 11.42 -17.86
CA ALA A 155 3.93 12.31 -19.03
C ALA A 155 3.03 11.82 -20.19
N GLY A 156 1.80 11.43 -19.89
CA GLY A 156 0.82 10.93 -20.86
C GLY A 156 1.03 9.48 -21.33
N ARG A 157 1.94 8.74 -20.71
CA ARG A 157 2.28 7.35 -21.02
C ARG A 157 2.12 6.45 -19.80
N LEU A 158 1.96 5.15 -20.05
CA LEU A 158 1.89 4.15 -19.00
C LEU A 158 3.19 3.32 -18.96
N LEU A 159 3.79 3.29 -17.80
CA LEU A 159 4.83 2.33 -17.44
C LEU A 159 4.15 1.13 -16.81
N VAL A 160 4.18 0.00 -17.51
CA VAL A 160 3.55 -1.24 -17.05
C VAL A 160 4.63 -2.24 -16.69
N ASN A 161 4.77 -2.53 -15.41
CA ASN A 161 5.65 -3.61 -14.97
C ASN A 161 4.95 -4.94 -15.23
N VAL A 162 5.56 -5.81 -16.00
CA VAL A 162 4.97 -7.07 -16.47
C VAL A 162 5.89 -8.24 -16.23
N THR A 163 5.30 -9.40 -15.94
CA THR A 163 5.97 -10.69 -16.03
C THR A 163 5.80 -11.22 -17.45
N LEU A 164 6.90 -11.68 -18.06
CA LEU A 164 6.90 -12.22 -19.41
C LEU A 164 6.29 -13.63 -19.47
N ALA A 165 6.07 -14.13 -20.67
CA ALA A 165 5.44 -15.44 -20.92
C ALA A 165 6.25 -16.61 -20.33
N ASP A 166 7.56 -16.48 -20.13
CA ASP A 166 8.42 -17.45 -19.46
C ASP A 166 8.22 -17.53 -17.93
N GLN A 167 7.45 -16.60 -17.34
CA GLN A 167 7.14 -16.49 -15.92
C GLN A 167 8.37 -16.24 -14.99
N LEU A 168 9.53 -16.03 -15.56
CA LEU A 168 10.79 -15.88 -14.83
C LEU A 168 11.28 -14.44 -14.85
N HIS A 169 11.04 -13.74 -15.95
CA HIS A 169 11.61 -12.42 -16.16
C HIS A 169 10.53 -11.34 -16.05
N GLN A 170 10.90 -10.27 -15.40
CA GLN A 170 10.11 -9.04 -15.35
C GLN A 170 10.73 -7.99 -16.25
N THR A 171 9.88 -7.20 -16.90
CA THR A 171 10.31 -6.04 -17.69
C THR A 171 9.26 -4.94 -17.61
N VAL A 172 9.57 -3.79 -18.17
CA VAL A 172 8.63 -2.67 -18.24
C VAL A 172 8.23 -2.46 -19.70
N LEU A 173 6.92 -2.32 -19.90
CA LEU A 173 6.33 -1.84 -21.13
C LEU A 173 6.08 -0.34 -21.00
N LEU A 174 6.44 0.43 -21.98
CA LEU A 174 6.02 1.80 -22.15
C LEU A 174 4.88 1.80 -23.17
N LEU A 175 3.66 2.16 -22.72
CA LEU A 175 2.48 2.27 -23.59
C LEU A 175 2.18 3.74 -23.83
N ASP A 176 2.06 4.13 -25.08
CA ASP A 176 1.57 5.45 -25.48
C ASP A 176 0.09 5.33 -25.85
N VAL A 177 -0.78 5.77 -24.95
CA VAL A 177 -2.24 5.70 -25.12
C VAL A 177 -2.73 6.65 -26.20
N ALA A 178 -1.96 7.69 -26.53
CA ALA A 178 -2.32 8.66 -27.57
C ALA A 178 -2.08 8.11 -28.97
N SER A 179 -0.94 7.46 -29.20
CA SER A 179 -0.55 6.94 -30.51
C SER A 179 -0.87 5.47 -30.72
N GLY A 180 -1.15 4.70 -29.65
CA GLY A 180 -1.34 3.25 -29.71
C GLY A 180 -0.01 2.48 -29.88
N GLN A 181 1.12 3.15 -29.75
CA GLN A 181 2.43 2.52 -29.82
C GLN A 181 2.84 1.98 -28.46
N PHE A 182 3.61 0.90 -28.46
CA PHE A 182 4.23 0.39 -27.25
C PHE A 182 5.67 -0.02 -27.51
N GLN A 183 6.43 -0.03 -26.43
CA GLN A 183 7.84 -0.42 -26.46
C GLN A 183 8.17 -1.22 -25.21
N PHE A 184 8.81 -2.38 -25.38
CA PHE A 184 9.54 -3.02 -24.29
C PHE A 184 10.80 -2.20 -23.99
N LEU A 185 11.10 -2.03 -22.72
CA LEU A 185 12.34 -1.37 -22.31
C LEU A 185 13.44 -2.42 -22.12
N PRO A 186 14.15 -2.83 -23.17
CA PRO A 186 15.11 -3.94 -23.10
C PRO A 186 16.29 -3.65 -22.19
N ALA A 187 16.56 -2.38 -21.92
CA ALA A 187 17.55 -1.96 -20.94
C ALA A 187 17.21 -2.35 -19.50
N LEU A 188 15.95 -2.75 -19.23
CA LEU A 188 15.52 -3.27 -17.92
C LEU A 188 15.44 -4.79 -17.89
N TYR A 189 15.47 -5.46 -19.04
CA TYR A 189 15.54 -6.91 -19.11
C TYR A 189 16.94 -7.36 -18.70
N GLU A 190 17.01 -8.11 -17.62
CA GLU A 190 18.26 -8.67 -17.10
C GLU A 190 18.09 -10.19 -16.97
N PRO A 191 19.10 -10.98 -17.41
CA PRO A 191 19.03 -12.44 -17.33
C PRO A 191 19.22 -13.00 -15.90
N LEU A 192 19.53 -12.12 -14.93
CA LEU A 192 19.65 -12.46 -13.51
C LEU A 192 18.31 -12.30 -12.80
N ASP A 193 18.17 -12.92 -11.62
CA ASP A 193 17.06 -12.67 -10.71
C ASP A 193 17.02 -11.16 -10.39
N THR A 194 16.14 -10.45 -11.06
CA THR A 194 16.02 -9.00 -10.98
C THR A 194 14.60 -8.63 -10.59
N GLU A 195 14.46 -7.78 -9.59
CA GLU A 195 13.19 -7.22 -9.14
C GLU A 195 13.22 -5.71 -9.33
N LEU A 196 12.13 -5.17 -9.85
CA LEU A 196 11.92 -3.73 -9.96
C LEU A 196 11.33 -3.21 -8.65
N THR A 197 12.12 -2.46 -7.88
CA THR A 197 11.73 -2.00 -6.55
C THR A 197 11.18 -0.58 -6.52
N SER A 198 11.54 0.26 -7.49
CA SER A 198 11.07 1.65 -7.54
C SER A 198 11.09 2.18 -8.97
N VAL A 199 10.17 3.08 -9.24
CA VAL A 199 10.11 3.89 -10.46
C VAL A 199 9.94 5.34 -10.04
N ALA A 200 10.91 6.19 -10.33
CA ALA A 200 10.80 7.61 -10.10
C ALA A 200 10.52 8.33 -11.42
N ASP A 201 9.50 9.20 -11.40
CA ASP A 201 9.20 10.13 -12.48
C ASP A 201 10.08 11.38 -12.34
N ARG A 202 10.56 11.95 -13.45
CA ARG A 202 11.37 13.16 -13.44
C ARG A 202 10.78 14.21 -14.39
N PRO A 203 10.70 15.49 -13.99
CA PRO A 203 10.08 16.55 -14.79
C PRO A 203 10.65 16.67 -16.21
N ALA A 204 11.88 16.22 -16.42
CA ALA A 204 12.55 16.25 -17.73
C ALA A 204 12.15 15.09 -18.66
N GLY A 205 11.10 14.31 -18.33
CA GLY A 205 10.68 13.16 -19.13
C GLY A 205 11.64 11.96 -19.03
N HIS A 206 12.28 11.80 -17.88
CA HIS A 206 13.15 10.66 -17.59
C HIS A 206 12.54 9.79 -16.51
N ALA A 207 12.55 8.47 -16.71
CA ALA A 207 12.19 7.48 -15.70
C ALA A 207 13.45 6.92 -15.04
N GLU A 208 13.41 6.78 -13.73
CA GLU A 208 14.48 6.12 -12.98
C GLU A 208 13.97 4.84 -12.34
N PHE A 209 14.75 3.78 -12.45
CA PHE A 209 14.40 2.46 -11.95
C PHE A 209 15.46 1.99 -10.97
N VAL A 210 15.02 1.41 -9.87
CA VAL A 210 15.86 0.72 -8.91
C VAL A 210 15.60 -0.76 -9.07
N LEU A 211 16.60 -1.49 -9.53
CA LEU A 211 16.54 -2.93 -9.73
C LEU A 211 17.34 -3.62 -8.64
N SER A 212 16.73 -4.59 -7.98
CA SER A 212 17.39 -5.46 -7.02
C SER A 212 17.90 -6.69 -7.74
N GLN A 213 19.20 -6.90 -7.73
CA GLN A 213 19.85 -8.03 -8.40
C GLN A 213 20.47 -8.98 -7.39
N SER A 214 20.17 -10.25 -7.50
CA SER A 214 20.69 -11.30 -6.63
C SER A 214 21.51 -12.33 -7.40
N ASN A 215 22.67 -12.71 -6.85
CA ASN A 215 23.42 -13.88 -7.32
C ASN A 215 23.18 -15.12 -6.44
N GLY A 216 22.10 -15.13 -5.64
CA GLY A 216 21.76 -16.18 -4.68
C GLY A 216 22.48 -16.08 -3.33
N ARG A 217 23.56 -15.32 -3.22
CA ARG A 217 24.33 -15.11 -1.99
C ARG A 217 24.35 -13.65 -1.53
N LYS A 218 24.44 -12.73 -2.46
CA LYS A 218 24.52 -11.29 -2.21
C LYS A 218 23.59 -10.55 -3.16
N GLN A 219 22.97 -9.51 -2.63
CA GLN A 219 22.13 -8.58 -3.38
C GLN A 219 22.80 -7.22 -3.49
N ARG A 220 22.62 -6.60 -4.66
CA ARG A 220 23.02 -5.22 -4.96
C ARG A 220 21.88 -4.50 -5.65
N LEU A 221 21.94 -3.19 -5.67
CA LEU A 221 20.99 -2.36 -6.41
C LEU A 221 21.66 -1.84 -7.69
N GLN A 222 20.87 -1.78 -8.74
CA GLN A 222 21.23 -1.13 -9.99
C GLN A 222 20.22 -0.01 -10.25
N LEU A 223 20.72 1.19 -10.44
CA LEU A 223 19.92 2.33 -10.83
C LEU A 223 20.04 2.50 -12.33
N LYS A 224 18.91 2.51 -13.03
CA LYS A 224 18.85 2.78 -14.46
C LYS A 224 18.01 4.01 -14.71
N ARG A 225 18.53 4.93 -15.52
CA ARG A 225 17.80 6.11 -15.96
C ARG A 225 17.53 6.00 -17.45
N LEU A 226 16.29 6.16 -17.84
CA LEU A 226 15.84 6.03 -19.21
C LEU A 226 15.12 7.29 -19.66
N SER A 227 15.21 7.59 -20.96
CA SER A 227 14.35 8.56 -21.61
C SER A 227 12.95 7.98 -21.74
N ALA A 228 11.95 8.62 -21.15
CA ALA A 228 10.55 8.20 -21.31
C ALA A 228 10.03 8.45 -22.73
N VAL A 229 10.67 9.35 -23.49
CA VAL A 229 10.29 9.67 -24.87
C VAL A 229 10.80 8.61 -25.85
N HIS A 230 12.03 8.16 -25.68
CA HIS A 230 12.69 7.29 -26.64
C HIS A 230 12.97 5.88 -26.10
N GLY A 231 12.71 5.61 -24.81
CA GLY A 231 13.02 4.33 -24.17
C GLY A 231 14.52 4.00 -24.11
N GLN A 232 15.39 4.98 -24.37
CA GLN A 232 16.84 4.80 -24.39
C GLN A 232 17.44 4.87 -23.00
N LEU A 233 18.40 3.99 -22.72
CA LEU A 233 19.19 4.01 -21.50
C LEU A 233 20.12 5.23 -21.50
N LEU A 234 19.97 6.09 -20.50
CA LEU A 234 20.78 7.29 -20.29
C LEU A 234 21.94 7.05 -19.33
N SER A 235 21.71 6.31 -18.26
CA SER A 235 22.76 5.92 -17.31
C SER A 235 22.41 4.62 -16.62
N SER A 236 23.45 3.91 -16.17
CA SER A 236 23.32 2.70 -15.35
C SER A 236 24.42 2.71 -14.30
N GLU A 237 24.04 2.68 -13.03
CA GLU A 237 24.93 2.76 -11.87
C GLU A 237 24.64 1.62 -10.91
N PHE A 238 25.69 1.08 -10.28
CA PHE A 238 25.55 0.09 -9.23
C PHE A 238 25.76 0.71 -7.86
N VAL A 239 24.85 0.39 -6.95
CA VAL A 239 24.99 0.69 -5.53
C VAL A 239 25.17 -0.63 -4.79
N GLN A 240 26.31 -0.77 -4.13
CA GLN A 240 26.69 -2.00 -3.46
C GLN A 240 27.40 -1.70 -2.15
N ALA A 241 27.08 -2.47 -1.11
CA ALA A 241 27.80 -2.42 0.15
C ALA A 241 29.19 -3.07 0.01
N GLU A 242 30.22 -2.43 0.56
CA GLU A 242 31.59 -2.97 0.60
C GLU A 242 31.74 -4.11 1.62
N SER A 243 30.83 -4.17 2.61
CA SER A 243 30.79 -5.19 3.66
C SER A 243 30.04 -6.46 3.23
N GLU A 244 29.84 -7.40 4.14
CA GLU A 244 28.97 -8.59 3.96
C GLU A 244 27.47 -8.25 3.82
N ARG A 245 27.09 -6.97 3.88
CA ARG A 245 25.71 -6.54 3.75
C ARG A 245 25.22 -6.64 2.31
N SER A 246 23.98 -7.05 2.15
CA SER A 246 23.23 -7.07 0.89
C SER A 246 22.20 -5.95 0.90
N LEU A 247 22.15 -5.12 -0.13
CA LEU A 247 21.08 -4.13 -0.30
C LEU A 247 19.89 -4.85 -0.93
N LEU A 248 18.74 -4.83 -0.24
CA LEU A 248 17.57 -5.64 -0.63
C LEU A 248 16.64 -4.86 -1.56
N THR A 249 15.96 -3.87 -1.01
CA THR A 249 15.00 -3.02 -1.71
C THR A 249 15.27 -1.57 -1.36
N ALA A 250 14.95 -0.64 -2.24
CA ALA A 250 15.09 0.79 -1.96
C ALA A 250 14.12 1.65 -2.76
N GLN A 251 13.89 2.85 -2.25
CA GLN A 251 13.11 3.91 -2.87
C GLN A 251 13.99 5.12 -3.13
N LEU A 252 13.74 5.80 -4.25
CA LEU A 252 14.37 7.07 -4.60
C LEU A 252 13.52 8.24 -4.10
N SER A 253 14.18 9.34 -3.77
CA SER A 253 13.48 10.59 -3.48
C SER A 253 12.61 11.03 -4.66
N PRO A 254 11.45 11.67 -4.39
CA PRO A 254 10.57 12.18 -5.44
C PRO A 254 11.28 13.11 -6.42
N PRO A 255 10.77 13.22 -7.65
CA PRO A 255 11.41 13.96 -8.72
C PRO A 255 11.37 15.50 -8.57
N GLU A 256 10.51 16.01 -7.70
CA GLU A 256 10.32 17.44 -7.51
C GLU A 256 11.56 18.14 -6.92
N ASP A 257 12.37 17.40 -6.15
CA ASP A 257 13.64 17.92 -5.65
C ASP A 257 14.79 17.56 -6.60
N THR A 258 15.13 18.51 -7.49
CA THR A 258 16.24 18.34 -8.42
C THR A 258 17.62 18.51 -7.77
N THR A 259 17.68 18.99 -6.51
CA THR A 259 18.92 19.31 -5.80
C THR A 259 19.45 18.16 -4.97
N THR A 260 18.58 17.25 -4.56
CA THR A 260 18.90 16.07 -3.74
C THR A 260 18.42 14.79 -4.41
N ARG A 261 19.20 13.74 -4.27
CA ARG A 261 18.89 12.42 -4.82
C ARG A 261 19.16 11.38 -3.76
N LEU A 262 18.22 11.27 -2.82
CA LEU A 262 18.30 10.29 -1.74
C LEU A 262 17.84 8.92 -2.22
N LEU A 263 18.60 7.87 -1.88
CA LEU A 263 18.20 6.49 -1.97
C LEU A 263 18.14 5.92 -0.55
N ALA A 264 16.99 5.46 -0.11
CA ALA A 264 16.80 4.82 1.18
C ALA A 264 16.11 3.48 1.04
N GLY A 265 16.51 2.50 1.86
CA GLY A 265 16.00 1.16 1.70
C GLY A 265 16.39 0.22 2.83
N THR A 266 16.25 -1.08 2.57
CA THR A 266 16.55 -2.14 3.53
C THR A 266 17.82 -2.89 3.14
N TYR A 267 18.55 -3.37 4.17
CA TYR A 267 19.68 -4.25 3.95
C TYR A 267 19.52 -5.56 4.73
N GLY A 268 20.09 -6.62 4.18
CA GLY A 268 20.21 -7.93 4.81
C GLY A 268 21.66 -8.31 5.07
N LEU A 269 21.86 -9.40 5.76
CA LEU A 269 23.17 -10.06 5.92
C LEU A 269 23.23 -11.30 5.02
N ARG A 270 23.60 -12.45 5.57
CA ARG A 270 23.75 -13.71 4.82
C ARG A 270 22.43 -14.20 4.20
N ASP A 271 21.32 -14.03 4.90
CA ASP A 271 20.00 -14.37 4.39
C ASP A 271 19.34 -13.13 3.78
N VAL A 272 19.36 -13.07 2.46
CA VAL A 272 18.79 -11.95 1.69
C VAL A 272 17.26 -11.87 1.69
N ARG A 273 16.58 -12.85 2.29
CA ARG A 273 15.11 -12.83 2.42
C ARG A 273 14.63 -11.91 3.55
N TYR A 274 15.51 -11.55 4.48
CA TYR A 274 15.13 -10.83 5.68
C TYR A 274 16.00 -9.59 5.88
N ALA A 275 15.33 -8.48 6.15
CA ALA A 275 15.98 -7.23 6.48
C ALA A 275 16.56 -7.27 7.91
N GLN A 276 17.71 -6.64 8.08
CA GLN A 276 18.40 -6.49 9.36
C GLN A 276 18.41 -5.03 9.83
N GLY A 277 18.07 -4.12 8.94
CA GLY A 277 18.00 -2.69 9.19
C GLY A 277 17.74 -1.90 7.90
N LEU A 278 17.88 -0.60 8.03
CA LEU A 278 17.75 0.35 6.94
C LEU A 278 19.13 0.82 6.48
N PHE A 279 19.19 1.29 5.24
CA PHE A 279 20.32 2.08 4.75
C PHE A 279 19.79 3.34 4.06
N ALA A 280 20.64 4.36 4.00
CA ALA A 280 20.40 5.55 3.22
C ALA A 280 21.71 6.04 2.60
N THR A 281 21.61 6.69 1.43
CA THR A 281 22.75 7.29 0.75
C THR A 281 22.29 8.45 -0.13
N ASP A 282 23.09 9.51 -0.13
CA ASP A 282 22.92 10.61 -1.08
C ASP A 282 23.66 10.25 -2.38
N LEU A 283 22.91 10.24 -3.47
CA LEU A 283 23.41 9.96 -4.82
C LEU A 283 23.81 11.21 -5.61
N THR A 284 23.78 12.40 -5.00
CA THR A 284 24.25 13.60 -5.70
C THR A 284 25.74 13.49 -6.01
N PRO A 285 26.20 13.97 -7.16
CA PRO A 285 27.63 13.90 -7.53
C PRO A 285 28.58 14.53 -6.52
N ARG A 286 28.07 15.51 -5.71
CA ARG A 286 28.85 16.20 -4.67
C ARG A 286 29.04 15.36 -3.41
N ALA A 287 28.21 14.37 -3.19
CA ALA A 287 28.25 13.50 -2.00
C ALA A 287 29.16 12.27 -2.19
N ALA A 288 29.77 12.11 -3.37
CA ALA A 288 30.67 11.00 -3.62
C ALA A 288 31.90 11.06 -2.70
N THR A 289 32.29 9.88 -2.19
CA THR A 289 33.56 9.74 -1.42
C THR A 289 34.78 9.97 -2.30
N ALA A 290 35.98 10.02 -1.68
CA ALA A 290 37.25 10.10 -2.45
C ALA A 290 37.43 8.98 -3.49
N THR A 291 36.70 7.88 -3.35
CA THR A 291 36.66 6.76 -4.31
C THR A 291 35.61 6.93 -5.41
N GLY A 292 34.87 8.06 -5.44
CA GLY A 292 33.79 8.32 -6.39
C GLY A 292 32.51 7.50 -6.12
N ARG A 293 32.42 6.80 -4.97
CA ARG A 293 31.25 5.99 -4.60
C ARG A 293 30.37 6.71 -3.58
N PRO A 294 29.05 6.52 -3.61
CA PRO A 294 28.16 7.08 -2.61
C PRO A 294 28.43 6.47 -1.22
N ALA A 295 28.41 7.33 -0.19
CA ALA A 295 28.61 6.91 1.20
C ALA A 295 27.34 6.27 1.76
N LEU A 296 27.33 4.94 1.93
CA LEU A 296 26.23 4.19 2.51
C LEU A 296 26.23 4.30 4.04
N ARG A 297 25.09 4.72 4.60
CA ARG A 297 24.85 4.73 6.05
C ARG A 297 23.90 3.59 6.39
N PHE A 298 24.20 2.86 7.48
CA PHE A 298 23.43 1.69 7.89
C PHE A 298 22.86 1.88 9.29
N TYR A 299 21.59 1.55 9.44
CA TYR A 299 20.80 1.71 10.66
C TYR A 299 20.21 0.36 11.06
N ASP A 300 20.87 -0.37 11.96
CA ASP A 300 20.41 -1.65 12.48
C ASP A 300 19.07 -1.49 13.22
N PHE A 301 18.12 -2.40 13.06
CA PHE A 301 16.84 -2.35 13.78
C PHE A 301 17.01 -2.29 15.29
N LYS A 302 18.02 -2.96 15.84
CA LYS A 302 18.32 -2.92 17.29
C LYS A 302 18.69 -1.53 17.81
N ARG A 303 19.19 -0.64 16.94
CA ARG A 303 19.59 0.74 17.27
C ARG A 303 18.48 1.76 17.08
N LEU A 304 17.42 1.39 16.39
CA LEU A 304 16.23 2.22 16.30
C LEU A 304 15.53 2.27 17.65
N ARG A 305 15.07 3.47 18.02
CA ARG A 305 14.49 3.72 19.33
C ARG A 305 13.12 3.04 19.46
N HIS A 306 12.31 3.14 18.44
CA HIS A 306 10.89 2.76 18.46
C HIS A 306 10.56 1.50 17.64
N PHE A 307 11.51 0.86 16.98
CA PHE A 307 11.23 -0.29 16.11
C PHE A 307 10.50 -1.44 16.81
N PHE A 308 10.75 -1.65 18.10
CA PHE A 308 10.19 -2.75 18.87
C PHE A 308 8.96 -2.35 19.71
N ASP A 309 8.42 -1.13 19.57
CA ASP A 309 7.27 -0.65 20.35
C ASP A 309 5.98 -1.46 20.10
N TYR A 310 5.96 -2.31 19.06
CA TYR A 310 4.88 -3.29 18.84
C TYR A 310 4.90 -4.45 19.83
N LEU A 311 5.97 -4.63 20.58
CA LEU A 311 6.11 -5.63 21.65
C LEU A 311 5.66 -5.04 22.99
N ASN A 312 5.29 -5.90 23.93
CA ASN A 312 5.13 -5.42 25.29
C ASN A 312 6.49 -5.02 25.90
N PRO A 313 6.54 -4.05 26.83
CA PRO A 313 7.80 -3.48 27.34
C PRO A 313 8.76 -4.52 27.94
N THR A 314 8.23 -5.56 28.58
CA THR A 314 9.05 -6.64 29.17
C THR A 314 9.73 -7.48 28.10
N HIS A 315 9.04 -7.76 27.01
CA HIS A 315 9.60 -8.54 25.91
C HIS A 315 10.62 -7.72 25.13
N GLU A 316 10.33 -6.47 24.86
CA GLU A 316 11.26 -5.53 24.25
C GLU A 316 12.58 -5.42 25.04
N ALA A 317 12.49 -5.17 26.35
CA ALA A 317 13.65 -5.06 27.21
C ALA A 317 14.53 -6.32 27.17
N ARG A 318 13.92 -7.51 27.26
CA ARG A 318 14.64 -8.79 27.14
C ARG A 318 15.31 -8.97 25.77
N LEU A 319 14.65 -8.53 24.71
CA LEU A 319 15.18 -8.64 23.35
C LEU A 319 16.39 -7.71 23.16
N ARG A 320 16.29 -6.46 23.60
CA ARG A 320 17.38 -5.48 23.56
C ARG A 320 18.57 -5.93 24.41
N GLU A 321 18.32 -6.43 25.62
CA GLU A 321 19.36 -6.98 26.48
C GLU A 321 20.07 -8.19 25.84
N ARG A 322 19.30 -9.11 25.23
CA ARG A 322 19.89 -10.26 24.52
C ARG A 322 20.76 -9.83 23.33
N ALA A 323 20.34 -8.78 22.59
CA ALA A 323 21.11 -8.22 21.50
C ALA A 323 22.42 -7.60 22.00
N ALA A 324 22.36 -6.79 23.07
CA ALA A 324 23.52 -6.16 23.69
C ALA A 324 24.53 -7.18 24.25
N ARG A 325 24.06 -8.23 24.94
CA ARG A 325 24.94 -9.30 25.47
C ARG A 325 25.67 -10.06 24.36
N ARG A 326 25.06 -10.25 23.18
CA ARG A 326 25.74 -10.88 22.04
C ARG A 326 26.81 -9.99 21.43
N GLU A 327 26.56 -8.69 21.36
CA GLU A 327 27.51 -7.71 20.85
C GLU A 327 28.76 -7.65 21.77
N THR A 328 28.57 -7.63 23.09
CA THR A 328 29.67 -7.61 24.07
C THR A 328 30.51 -8.89 24.01
N ARG A 329 29.94 -10.03 23.64
CA ARG A 329 30.66 -11.32 23.56
C ARG A 329 31.29 -11.60 22.20
N GLU A 330 31.28 -10.63 21.29
CA GLU A 330 31.70 -10.80 19.88
C GLU A 330 31.05 -12.01 19.20
N ALA A 331 29.89 -12.44 19.71
CA ALA A 331 29.12 -13.54 19.16
C ALA A 331 28.39 -13.09 17.89
N SER A 332 28.02 -14.03 17.04
CA SER A 332 27.22 -13.74 15.84
C SER A 332 26.01 -12.88 16.19
N PRO A 333 25.76 -11.77 15.47
CA PRO A 333 24.66 -10.87 15.75
C PRO A 333 23.31 -11.62 15.72
N LEU A 334 22.31 -11.06 16.40
CA LEU A 334 20.94 -11.58 16.25
C LEU A 334 20.52 -11.39 14.81
N HIS A 335 19.96 -12.45 14.22
CA HIS A 335 19.34 -12.37 12.90
C HIS A 335 17.84 -12.14 13.08
N TRP A 336 17.36 -11.07 12.43
CA TRP A 336 15.94 -10.73 12.38
C TRP A 336 15.28 -11.45 11.20
N HIS A 337 14.01 -11.78 11.34
CA HIS A 337 13.22 -12.42 10.29
C HIS A 337 12.12 -11.47 9.79
N PHE A 338 12.47 -10.19 9.58
CA PHE A 338 11.52 -9.19 9.12
C PHE A 338 11.57 -9.05 7.59
N ARG A 339 10.39 -8.99 7.01
CA ARG A 339 10.17 -8.61 5.62
C ARG A 339 9.49 -7.26 5.61
N LEU A 340 9.94 -6.35 4.77
CA LEU A 340 9.43 -4.99 4.71
C LEU A 340 8.96 -4.65 3.30
N LEU A 341 7.77 -4.07 3.22
CA LEU A 341 7.26 -3.39 2.05
C LEU A 341 7.54 -1.90 2.22
N LEU A 342 8.30 -1.32 1.29
CA LEU A 342 8.66 0.10 1.34
C LEU A 342 7.66 0.91 0.53
N HIS A 343 7.16 1.98 1.14
CA HIS A 343 6.42 3.03 0.44
C HIS A 343 7.36 4.00 -0.27
N GLU A 344 6.85 4.79 -1.20
CA GLU A 344 7.59 5.88 -1.79
C GLU A 344 8.09 6.86 -0.71
N LEU A 345 9.27 7.46 -0.92
CA LEU A 345 9.81 8.45 0.00
C LEU A 345 8.94 9.70 -0.03
N LEU A 346 8.49 10.14 1.13
CA LEU A 346 7.63 11.30 1.29
C LEU A 346 8.49 12.55 1.58
N PRO A 347 8.38 13.61 0.76
CA PRO A 347 9.09 14.85 1.04
C PRO A 347 8.52 15.52 2.29
N GLN A 348 9.39 16.10 3.11
CA GLN A 348 9.03 16.87 4.27
C GLN A 348 9.16 18.38 4.00
N PRO A 349 8.33 19.24 4.63
CA PRO A 349 8.40 20.70 4.42
C PRO A 349 9.76 21.32 4.77
N ASP A 350 10.52 20.71 5.68
CA ASP A 350 11.88 21.10 6.06
C ASP A 350 12.96 20.68 5.05
N GLY A 351 12.57 19.96 4.01
CA GLY A 351 13.43 19.48 2.94
C GLY A 351 14.09 18.14 3.22
N GLY A 352 13.69 17.44 4.30
CA GLY A 352 14.02 16.05 4.55
C GLY A 352 13.05 15.09 3.85
N TYR A 353 13.19 13.79 4.16
CA TYR A 353 12.33 12.72 3.62
C TYR A 353 11.89 11.76 4.71
N THR A 354 10.67 11.29 4.61
CA THR A 354 10.18 10.20 5.46
C THR A 354 10.08 8.90 4.66
N LEU A 355 10.71 7.85 5.19
CA LEU A 355 10.54 6.48 4.73
C LEU A 355 9.49 5.79 5.60
N VAL A 356 8.49 5.22 4.96
CA VAL A 356 7.48 4.36 5.57
C VAL A 356 7.73 2.93 5.10
N ALA A 357 7.75 1.99 6.04
CA ALA A 357 8.04 0.59 5.76
C ALA A 357 7.12 -0.33 6.56
N GLU A 358 6.27 -1.09 5.88
CA GLU A 358 5.37 -2.05 6.52
C GLU A 358 6.08 -3.37 6.79
N VAL A 359 6.05 -3.83 8.03
CA VAL A 359 6.55 -5.16 8.40
C VAL A 359 5.44 -6.18 8.24
N TYR A 360 5.65 -7.13 7.33
CA TYR A 360 4.63 -8.12 6.99
C TYR A 360 5.11 -9.56 7.17
N THR A 361 4.12 -10.45 7.31
CA THR A 361 4.30 -11.91 7.30
C THR A 361 3.38 -12.52 6.26
N GLN A 362 3.90 -13.47 5.51
CA GLN A 362 3.09 -14.26 4.59
C GLN A 362 2.45 -15.43 5.33
N GLN A 363 1.15 -15.57 5.17
CA GLN A 363 0.37 -16.68 5.71
C GLN A 363 -0.05 -17.58 4.56
N TYR A 364 0.06 -18.88 4.76
CA TYR A 364 -0.40 -19.87 3.80
C TYR A 364 -1.65 -20.54 4.35
N ASP A 365 -2.76 -20.39 3.65
CA ASP A 365 -3.97 -21.14 3.94
C ASP A 365 -3.82 -22.55 3.36
N TYR A 366 -3.40 -23.46 4.20
CA TYR A 366 -3.53 -24.88 3.88
C TYR A 366 -5.03 -25.20 3.90
N ALA A 367 -5.65 -25.40 2.73
CA ALA A 367 -6.97 -25.98 2.67
C ALA A 367 -6.96 -27.25 3.54
N ARG A 368 -7.67 -27.22 4.66
CA ARG A 368 -7.87 -28.40 5.51
C ARG A 368 -8.59 -29.45 4.67
N SER A 369 -7.84 -30.30 3.99
CA SER A 369 -8.39 -31.58 3.60
C SER A 369 -8.68 -32.34 4.90
N SER A 370 -9.94 -32.36 5.28
CA SER A 370 -10.45 -33.12 6.42
C SER A 370 -10.30 -34.63 6.13
N SER A 371 -9.13 -35.15 6.36
CA SER A 371 -8.93 -36.56 6.72
C SER A 371 -7.45 -36.79 7.01
N TRP A 372 -7.10 -36.83 8.25
CA TRP A 372 -6.33 -37.89 8.93
C TRP A 372 -5.78 -37.36 10.26
N ARG A 373 -6.05 -38.14 11.26
CA ARG A 373 -5.57 -38.01 12.64
C ARG A 373 -4.04 -38.11 12.70
N GLY A 374 -3.44 -37.29 13.52
CA GLY A 374 -2.22 -37.56 14.29
C GLY A 374 -0.91 -37.26 13.57
N GLY A 375 -0.21 -36.25 14.05
CA GLY A 375 1.19 -36.00 13.74
C GLY A 375 1.54 -34.54 13.93
N SER A 376 2.24 -34.22 15.02
CA SER A 376 2.94 -32.95 15.21
C SER A 376 3.95 -32.77 14.06
N ALA A 377 3.60 -31.99 13.04
CA ALA A 377 4.51 -31.67 11.96
C ALA A 377 5.15 -30.31 12.25
N ASN A 378 6.42 -30.32 12.59
CA ASN A 378 7.29 -29.17 12.46
C ASN A 378 7.32 -28.76 10.99
N VAL A 379 6.60 -27.70 10.64
CA VAL A 379 6.59 -27.16 9.28
C VAL A 379 7.90 -26.43 9.04
N TYR A 380 8.87 -27.12 8.46
CA TYR A 380 9.99 -26.47 7.79
C TYR A 380 9.45 -25.78 6.53
N THR A 381 9.26 -24.46 6.59
CA THR A 381 8.93 -23.66 5.40
C THR A 381 10.12 -23.68 4.46
N ALA A 382 9.94 -24.29 3.30
CA ALA A 382 10.92 -24.22 2.22
C ALA A 382 11.19 -22.75 1.85
N PRO A 383 12.44 -22.38 1.52
CA PRO A 383 12.79 -21.02 1.16
C PRO A 383 12.15 -20.65 -0.17
N ILE A 384 11.16 -19.76 -0.13
CA ILE A 384 10.56 -19.15 -1.33
C ILE A 384 11.39 -17.93 -1.68
N LYS A 385 11.89 -17.87 -2.90
CA LYS A 385 12.59 -16.70 -3.41
C LYS A 385 11.62 -15.52 -3.56
N PRO A 386 12.01 -14.27 -3.33
CA PRO A 386 11.11 -13.11 -3.41
C PRO A 386 10.27 -13.05 -4.69
N TYR A 387 10.84 -13.40 -5.85
CA TYR A 387 10.12 -13.43 -7.12
C TYR A 387 9.09 -14.58 -7.24
N GLN A 388 9.21 -15.64 -6.46
CA GLN A 388 8.21 -16.72 -6.39
C GLN A 388 6.94 -16.30 -5.66
N LEU A 389 6.97 -15.20 -4.88
CA LEU A 389 5.79 -14.60 -4.27
C LEU A 389 4.78 -14.13 -5.32
N TYR A 390 5.26 -13.69 -6.47
CA TYR A 390 4.41 -13.27 -7.60
C TYR A 390 4.08 -14.40 -8.59
N ASN A 391 4.82 -15.50 -8.57
CA ASN A 391 4.74 -16.55 -9.59
C ASN A 391 4.24 -17.91 -9.09
N SER A 392 3.94 -18.09 -7.79
CA SER A 392 3.43 -19.38 -7.30
C SER A 392 1.93 -19.53 -7.55
N TYR A 393 1.53 -19.59 -8.80
CA TYR A 393 0.31 -20.27 -9.20
C TYR A 393 0.52 -21.80 -9.17
N SER A 394 0.80 -22.37 -8.02
CA SER A 394 0.39 -23.74 -7.80
C SER A 394 -1.08 -23.66 -7.38
N ALA A 395 -1.94 -24.25 -8.15
CA ALA A 395 -3.40 -24.08 -8.18
C ALA A 395 -4.16 -24.43 -6.86
N ASN A 396 -3.48 -24.58 -5.72
CA ASN A 396 -4.07 -25.02 -4.45
C ASN A 396 -3.54 -24.32 -3.18
N GLN A 397 -2.77 -23.23 -3.28
CA GLN A 397 -2.33 -22.50 -2.09
C GLN A 397 -2.65 -21.02 -2.25
N SER A 398 -3.69 -20.55 -1.57
CA SER A 398 -3.90 -19.12 -1.38
C SER A 398 -2.90 -18.62 -0.33
N SER A 399 -2.14 -17.60 -0.66
CA SER A 399 -1.28 -16.89 0.29
C SER A 399 -1.92 -15.56 0.62
N SER A 400 -1.89 -15.20 1.89
CA SER A 400 -2.30 -13.88 2.37
C SER A 400 -1.14 -13.19 3.06
N PHE A 401 -1.20 -11.86 3.13
CA PHE A 401 -0.18 -11.02 3.75
C PHE A 401 -0.77 -10.28 4.93
N ARG A 402 -0.12 -10.40 6.07
CA ARG A 402 -0.53 -9.73 7.29
C ARG A 402 0.52 -8.70 7.69
N THR A 403 0.13 -7.43 7.74
CA THR A 403 0.95 -6.34 8.28
C THR A 403 0.84 -6.34 9.80
N SER A 404 1.97 -6.30 10.49
CA SER A 404 2.04 -6.31 11.96
C SER A 404 2.25 -4.93 12.55
N HIS A 405 3.12 -4.14 11.95
CA HIS A 405 3.44 -2.78 12.33
C HIS A 405 4.12 -2.05 11.17
N VAL A 406 4.16 -0.74 11.25
CA VAL A 406 4.80 0.14 10.26
C VAL A 406 5.92 0.89 10.92
N LEU A 407 7.11 0.79 10.37
CA LEU A 407 8.26 1.61 10.74
C LEU A 407 8.24 2.91 9.94
N VAL A 408 8.46 4.02 10.63
CA VAL A 408 8.55 5.35 10.02
C VAL A 408 9.87 6.00 10.44
N CYS A 409 10.62 6.49 9.47
CA CYS A 409 11.93 7.07 9.70
C CYS A 409 12.08 8.38 8.94
N GLY A 410 12.46 9.44 9.64
CA GLY A 410 12.84 10.72 9.04
C GLY A 410 14.32 10.79 8.73
N PHE A 411 14.64 11.21 7.51
CA PHE A 411 16.01 11.41 7.02
C PHE A 411 16.22 12.85 6.59
N ASP A 412 17.42 13.38 6.84
CA ASP A 412 17.84 14.60 6.18
C ASP A 412 18.22 14.34 4.71
N ARG A 413 18.53 15.42 3.97
CA ARG A 413 18.94 15.34 2.56
C ARG A 413 20.20 14.51 2.33
N GLY A 414 21.07 14.42 3.32
CA GLY A 414 22.30 13.62 3.27
C GLY A 414 22.12 12.17 3.65
N GLY A 415 20.91 11.73 3.98
CA GLY A 415 20.59 10.36 4.41
C GLY A 415 20.96 10.07 5.86
N ASN A 416 21.11 11.09 6.73
CA ASN A 416 21.24 10.86 8.16
C ASN A 416 19.84 10.61 8.75
N LEU A 417 19.72 9.57 9.57
CA LEU A 417 18.50 9.29 10.31
C LEU A 417 18.34 10.32 11.41
N LEU A 418 17.25 11.06 11.40
CA LEU A 418 16.92 12.10 12.38
C LEU A 418 16.06 11.52 13.52
N TRP A 419 15.06 10.71 13.16
CA TRP A 419 14.12 10.11 14.10
C TRP A 419 13.51 8.83 13.52
N ASP A 420 13.00 7.98 14.39
CA ASP A 420 12.19 6.81 14.03
C ASP A 420 10.95 6.72 14.92
N ASN A 421 9.92 6.07 14.42
CA ASN A 421 8.69 5.77 15.14
C ASN A 421 8.04 4.49 14.61
N THR A 422 7.09 3.93 15.35
CA THR A 422 6.36 2.72 14.95
C THR A 422 4.87 2.90 15.12
N PHE A 423 4.10 2.49 14.13
CA PHE A 423 2.65 2.39 14.18
C PHE A 423 2.24 0.92 14.25
N VAL A 424 1.62 0.51 15.35
CA VAL A 424 1.16 -0.87 15.54
C VAL A 424 -0.15 -1.05 14.81
N VAL A 425 -0.22 -2.07 13.96
CA VAL A 425 -1.40 -2.37 13.15
C VAL A 425 -2.23 -3.45 13.83
N GLY A 426 -3.55 -3.28 13.79
CA GLY A 426 -4.50 -4.24 14.34
C GLY A 426 -4.38 -5.63 13.69
N PRO A 427 -4.66 -6.72 14.44
CA PRO A 427 -4.43 -8.09 13.98
C PRO A 427 -5.29 -8.52 12.80
N GLY A 428 -6.34 -7.77 12.46
CA GLY A 428 -7.28 -8.10 11.38
C GLY A 428 -6.87 -7.60 9.99
N LEU A 429 -5.78 -6.82 9.87
CA LEU A 429 -5.38 -6.26 8.58
C LEU A 429 -4.60 -7.31 7.76
N VAL A 430 -5.34 -8.07 6.97
CA VAL A 430 -4.84 -9.13 6.09
C VAL A 430 -5.28 -8.83 4.65
N ARG A 431 -4.38 -8.97 3.69
CA ARG A 431 -4.62 -8.75 2.26
C ARG A 431 -4.30 -10.00 1.44
N SER A 432 -5.00 -10.19 0.33
CA SER A 432 -4.72 -11.28 -0.62
C SER A 432 -3.40 -11.07 -1.37
N ASP A 433 -3.05 -9.81 -1.60
CA ASP A 433 -1.86 -9.40 -2.34
C ASP A 433 -0.92 -8.58 -1.46
N LEU A 434 0.36 -8.53 -1.83
CA LEU A 434 1.33 -7.68 -1.15
C LEU A 434 1.18 -6.24 -1.66
N GLU A 435 0.32 -5.51 -0.99
CA GLU A 435 0.01 -4.11 -1.27
C GLU A 435 0.11 -3.28 0.02
N GLU A 436 0.28 -1.98 -0.13
CA GLU A 436 0.32 -1.04 0.97
C GLU A 436 -1.00 -1.08 1.76
N ALA A 437 -0.91 -1.48 3.01
CA ALA A 437 -2.06 -1.65 3.89
C ALA A 437 -2.36 -0.39 4.70
N VAL A 438 -1.33 0.41 4.97
CA VAL A 438 -1.39 1.66 5.73
C VAL A 438 -1.05 2.82 4.80
N GLN A 439 -1.87 3.84 4.78
CA GLN A 439 -1.68 5.00 3.90
C GLN A 439 -1.03 6.15 4.67
N PRO A 440 0.09 6.68 4.18
CA PRO A 440 0.74 7.85 4.76
C PRO A 440 0.26 9.15 4.11
N LEU A 441 0.27 10.22 4.90
CA LEU A 441 0.02 11.59 4.44
C LEU A 441 0.92 12.55 5.21
N VAL A 442 1.61 13.44 4.51
CA VAL A 442 2.41 14.52 5.12
C VAL A 442 1.58 15.80 5.12
N LEU A 443 1.36 16.34 6.31
CA LEU A 443 0.65 17.60 6.49
C LEU A 443 1.57 18.80 6.31
N ALA A 444 1.00 19.97 5.98
CA ALA A 444 1.76 21.19 5.77
C ALA A 444 2.60 21.64 6.99
N ASP A 445 2.19 21.24 8.20
CA ASP A 445 2.91 21.52 9.45
C ASP A 445 4.04 20.51 9.76
N GLY A 446 4.31 19.57 8.85
CA GLY A 446 5.34 18.54 8.97
C GLY A 446 4.92 17.29 9.74
N HIS A 447 3.67 17.18 10.21
CA HIS A 447 3.18 15.93 10.75
C HIS A 447 3.03 14.87 9.65
N VAL A 448 3.39 13.66 9.96
CA VAL A 448 3.08 12.47 9.16
C VAL A 448 1.88 11.78 9.80
N VAL A 449 0.81 11.62 9.05
CA VAL A 449 -0.35 10.83 9.44
C VAL A 449 -0.26 9.48 8.76
N LEU A 450 -0.27 8.41 9.55
CA LEU A 450 -0.45 7.05 9.06
C LEU A 450 -1.86 6.61 9.38
N ALA A 451 -2.57 6.07 8.40
CA ALA A 451 -3.94 5.62 8.62
C ALA A 451 -4.28 4.36 7.82
N TYR A 452 -5.18 3.55 8.36
CA TYR A 452 -5.82 2.44 7.66
C TYR A 452 -7.27 2.29 8.08
N LEU A 453 -8.08 1.69 7.21
CA LEU A 453 -9.47 1.39 7.48
C LEU A 453 -9.61 -0.10 7.82
N LEU A 454 -10.19 -0.39 8.98
CA LEU A 454 -10.51 -1.74 9.41
C LEU A 454 -11.96 -1.76 9.91
N ASP A 455 -12.78 -2.63 9.34
CA ASP A 455 -14.22 -2.64 9.58
C ASP A 455 -14.83 -1.24 9.32
N ASN A 456 -15.46 -0.63 10.31
CA ASN A 456 -16.03 0.71 10.22
C ASN A 456 -15.19 1.78 10.97
N GLU A 457 -13.95 1.47 11.28
CA GLU A 457 -13.08 2.35 12.08
C GLU A 457 -11.83 2.75 11.29
N VAL A 458 -11.51 4.04 11.28
CA VAL A 458 -10.24 4.56 10.80
C VAL A 458 -9.28 4.59 11.96
N HIS A 459 -8.26 3.76 11.88
CA HIS A 459 -7.14 3.73 12.80
C HIS A 459 -6.04 4.66 12.28
N TYR A 460 -5.51 5.51 13.13
CA TYR A 460 -4.50 6.47 12.70
C TYR A 460 -3.47 6.78 13.78
N LYS A 461 -2.33 7.28 13.35
CA LYS A 461 -1.27 7.81 14.20
C LYS A 461 -0.70 9.07 13.56
N ARG A 462 -0.60 10.16 14.34
CA ARG A 462 0.10 11.39 13.95
C ARG A 462 1.50 11.36 14.55
N ILE A 463 2.49 11.66 13.73
CA ILE A 463 3.92 11.63 14.12
C ILE A 463 4.53 12.96 13.68
N ARG A 464 5.25 13.60 14.59
CA ARG A 464 6.10 14.74 14.28
C ARG A 464 7.45 14.53 14.94
N GLU A 465 8.46 14.25 14.14
CA GLU A 465 9.80 13.92 14.64
C GLU A 465 9.74 12.76 15.66
N GLY A 466 10.19 12.98 16.89
CA GLY A 466 10.16 11.98 17.96
C GLY A 466 8.85 11.89 18.74
N GLU A 467 7.87 12.78 18.47
CA GLU A 467 6.59 12.81 19.17
C GLU A 467 5.50 12.14 18.35
N ALA A 468 4.65 11.35 18.99
CA ALA A 468 3.59 10.63 18.31
C ALA A 468 2.33 10.50 19.18
N SER A 469 1.17 10.49 18.53
CA SER A 469 -0.08 10.11 19.18
C SER A 469 -0.07 8.63 19.59
N PRO A 470 -0.97 8.19 20.49
CA PRO A 470 -1.10 6.78 20.85
C PRO A 470 -1.35 5.87 19.65
N ASN A 471 -0.91 4.60 19.75
CA ASN A 471 -1.08 3.61 18.67
C ASN A 471 -2.52 3.11 18.48
N ASP A 472 -3.39 3.29 19.47
CA ASP A 472 -4.77 2.82 19.49
C ASP A 472 -5.80 3.93 19.16
N THR A 473 -5.33 5.05 18.59
CA THR A 473 -6.19 6.14 18.17
C THR A 473 -7.06 5.71 16.99
N LYS A 474 -8.37 5.83 17.14
CA LYS A 474 -9.32 5.44 16.09
C LYS A 474 -10.58 6.29 16.12
N VAL A 475 -11.28 6.34 15.00
CA VAL A 475 -12.57 7.02 14.86
C VAL A 475 -13.52 6.17 14.01
N GLU A 476 -14.76 6.06 14.45
CA GLU A 476 -15.81 5.36 13.71
C GLU A 476 -16.30 6.22 12.54
N LEU A 477 -16.52 5.60 11.39
CA LEU A 477 -17.11 6.26 10.23
C LEU A 477 -18.61 6.48 10.46
N LEU A 478 -19.05 7.71 10.29
CA LEU A 478 -20.45 8.11 10.41
C LEU A 478 -21.22 7.74 9.15
N THR A 479 -22.49 7.35 9.31
CA THR A 479 -23.43 7.16 8.21
C THR A 479 -24.12 8.48 7.83
N ASN A 480 -24.84 8.52 6.71
CA ASN A 480 -25.53 9.73 6.23
C ASN A 480 -26.73 10.17 7.12
N SER A 481 -27.15 9.34 8.06
CA SER A 481 -28.34 9.64 8.87
C SER A 481 -28.01 10.59 10.00
N THR A 482 -28.47 11.82 9.88
CA THR A 482 -28.40 12.84 10.95
C THR A 482 -29.51 12.68 12.00
N SER A 483 -30.55 11.91 11.72
CA SER A 483 -31.76 11.87 12.55
C SER A 483 -32.13 10.51 13.13
N GLN A 484 -31.55 9.43 12.69
CA GLN A 484 -31.80 8.08 13.19
C GLN A 484 -30.47 7.36 13.43
N ALA A 485 -30.32 6.78 14.61
CA ALA A 485 -29.15 5.94 14.90
C ALA A 485 -29.15 4.74 13.95
N GLU A 486 -28.30 4.80 12.96
CA GLU A 486 -28.01 3.70 12.05
C GLU A 486 -26.87 2.87 12.61
N LYS A 487 -26.89 1.57 12.36
CA LYS A 487 -25.80 0.66 12.73
C LYS A 487 -25.23 0.02 11.50
N VAL A 488 -23.92 0.18 11.31
CA VAL A 488 -23.16 -0.59 10.32
C VAL A 488 -23.01 -2.01 10.86
N LEU A 489 -23.49 -2.99 10.08
CA LEU A 489 -23.45 -4.41 10.45
C LEU A 489 -22.19 -5.09 9.92
N GLU A 490 -21.74 -4.67 8.74
CA GLU A 490 -20.64 -5.29 8.02
C GLU A 490 -19.99 -4.28 7.07
N VAL A 491 -18.69 -4.36 6.92
CA VAL A 491 -17.92 -3.65 5.89
C VAL A 491 -17.13 -4.65 5.08
N GLN A 492 -17.20 -4.55 3.76
CA GLN A 492 -16.46 -5.41 2.84
C GLN A 492 -15.60 -4.53 1.93
N GLN A 493 -14.40 -5.03 1.59
CA GLN A 493 -13.42 -4.35 0.74
C GLN A 493 -13.13 -2.91 1.21
N PRO A 494 -12.80 -2.72 2.52
CA PRO A 494 -12.46 -1.40 3.02
C PRO A 494 -11.16 -0.91 2.40
N GLU A 495 -11.19 0.32 1.90
CA GLU A 495 -10.03 0.98 1.28
C GLU A 495 -9.90 2.40 1.80
N LEU A 496 -8.67 2.86 1.96
CA LEU A 496 -8.33 4.22 2.34
C LEU A 496 -7.25 4.74 1.41
N LEU A 497 -7.48 5.88 0.77
CA LEU A 497 -6.55 6.47 -0.18
C LEU A 497 -6.24 7.92 0.18
N PRO A 498 -4.99 8.41 0.04
CA PRO A 498 -4.67 9.82 0.17
C PRO A 498 -5.46 10.66 -0.86
N TRP A 499 -5.95 11.81 -0.43
CA TRP A 499 -6.76 12.70 -1.26
C TRP A 499 -6.43 14.18 -1.03
N GLY A 500 -5.54 14.71 -1.84
CA GLY A 500 -5.01 16.07 -1.67
C GLY A 500 -4.08 16.19 -0.46
N ASP A 501 -3.84 17.41 0.01
CA ASP A 501 -2.76 17.71 0.94
C ASP A 501 -3.03 17.30 2.40
N ASN A 502 -4.30 17.17 2.80
CA ASN A 502 -4.65 16.89 4.20
C ASN A 502 -5.87 15.98 4.36
N LYS A 503 -6.21 15.17 3.35
CA LYS A 503 -7.41 14.36 3.34
C LYS A 503 -7.13 12.92 2.94
N PHE A 504 -8.01 12.04 3.40
CA PHE A 504 -8.17 10.69 2.87
C PHE A 504 -9.58 10.50 2.33
N ILE A 505 -9.72 9.59 1.37
CA ILE A 505 -11.00 8.99 0.97
C ILE A 505 -11.05 7.59 1.56
N ALA A 506 -12.05 7.35 2.40
CA ALA A 506 -12.45 6.02 2.82
C ALA A 506 -13.55 5.51 1.90
N SER A 507 -13.46 4.25 1.50
CA SER A 507 -14.45 3.60 0.63
C SER A 507 -14.64 2.12 0.99
N GLY A 508 -15.72 1.53 0.48
CA GLY A 508 -16.04 0.12 0.67
C GLY A 508 -17.53 -0.14 0.60
N PHE A 509 -17.91 -1.40 0.70
CA PHE A 509 -19.31 -1.80 0.80
C PHE A 509 -19.72 -1.87 2.26
N GLN A 510 -20.89 -1.31 2.59
CA GLN A 510 -21.48 -1.37 3.92
C GLN A 510 -22.88 -1.94 3.88
N ARG A 511 -23.16 -2.82 4.83
CA ARG A 511 -24.52 -3.24 5.15
C ARG A 511 -24.99 -2.47 6.41
N ILE A 512 -25.99 -1.62 6.22
CA ILE A 512 -26.47 -0.67 7.22
C ILE A 512 -27.89 -1.02 7.63
N LYS A 513 -28.16 -0.99 8.92
CA LYS A 513 -29.49 -1.20 9.51
C LYS A 513 -29.97 0.05 10.21
N ALA A 514 -31.11 0.57 9.79
CA ALA A 514 -31.80 1.65 10.48
C ALA A 514 -32.61 1.10 11.69
N ASN A 515 -32.76 1.90 12.75
CA ASN A 515 -33.50 1.48 13.97
C ASN A 515 -34.93 1.01 13.72
N ARG A 516 -35.61 1.49 12.68
CA ARG A 516 -37.00 1.16 12.32
C ARG A 516 -37.16 0.86 10.82
N GLY A 517 -36.11 0.41 10.14
CA GLY A 517 -36.12 0.20 8.71
C GLY A 517 -35.57 -1.14 8.27
N SER A 518 -35.65 -1.38 6.96
CA SER A 518 -34.97 -2.48 6.29
C SER A 518 -33.44 -2.28 6.30
N GLU A 519 -32.71 -3.35 6.19
CA GLU A 519 -31.28 -3.30 5.89
C GLU A 519 -31.08 -2.80 4.45
N ARG A 520 -30.06 -1.96 4.28
CA ARG A 520 -29.62 -1.53 2.94
C ARG A 520 -28.14 -1.83 2.75
N GLN A 521 -27.76 -2.12 1.52
CA GLN A 521 -26.40 -2.34 1.08
C GLN A 521 -25.98 -1.19 0.18
N VAL A 522 -24.84 -0.61 0.47
CA VAL A 522 -24.33 0.56 -0.25
C VAL A 522 -22.81 0.45 -0.41
N PHE A 523 -22.31 0.99 -1.50
CA PHE A 523 -20.91 1.38 -1.62
C PHE A 523 -20.79 2.84 -1.15
N PHE A 524 -19.89 3.12 -0.23
CA PHE A 524 -19.69 4.47 0.29
C PHE A 524 -18.36 5.07 -0.14
N LEU A 525 -18.38 6.39 -0.28
CA LEU A 525 -17.21 7.26 -0.32
C LEU A 525 -17.32 8.25 0.82
N GLN A 526 -16.27 8.42 1.60
CA GLN A 526 -16.25 9.37 2.72
C GLN A 526 -14.93 10.11 2.80
N ALA A 527 -15.01 11.44 2.81
CA ALA A 527 -13.87 12.33 2.96
C ALA A 527 -13.54 12.54 4.44
N LEU A 528 -12.27 12.33 4.78
CA LEU A 528 -11.70 12.50 6.11
C LEU A 528 -10.61 13.56 6.02
N GLN A 529 -10.73 14.64 6.80
CA GLN A 529 -9.76 15.74 6.82
C GLN A 529 -9.01 15.74 8.15
N PHE A 530 -7.68 15.70 8.11
CA PHE A 530 -6.77 15.80 9.26
C PHE A 530 -6.25 17.20 9.48
#